data_b92c7d35a9fcc3862669c56ed9091c34
#
_entry.id   b92c7d35a9fcc3862669c56ed9091c34
#
_cell.length_a   1.000
_cell.length_b   1.000
_cell.length_c   1.000
_cell.angle_alpha   90.00
_cell.angle_beta   90.00
_cell.angle_gamma   90.00
#
_symmetry.space_group_name_H-M   'P 1'
#
loop_
_entity.id
_entity.type
_entity.pdbx_description
1 polymer ?
#
loop_
_entity_poly.entity_id
_entity_poly.type
_entity_poly.pdbx_seq_one_letter_code
_entity_poly.pdbx_strand_id
1 'polypeptide(L)'
;MAEDNEKEMRAPARLARASWKLFLRGARRHAMSARDWARAEGLEELMRAREERSREVRTAREARARARRPKRSQRPPRAPERPMTDLELKSRALGSRTLRSIAVVSAPCALIVYPPVALMSGDPGWMSAWPIAYIYLTWDGWLHRSDDRDDERMSGDALDHERKVKLPAKRLKASGLKPSAMESEIIRRIASWEDYASERKLQDIITDYPVIDESGLIVPIRFRGQWTPAKLGMQIDQVRALLAVPDDVRTQINPGGTADRALLRIRTRVRELDLTWTPERRGIGLDADTGEVVDVDDTDRVLVAGMSGAGKSVALRVLFAKALRRKHTVLGIIDLKVEGALWSHTARVESEPDGIEHFVAELVEEMRERESIMRAQSLDKWVPTEERPRIVVAIDEGAELISEVEECITGLRSIARRARSAEIVLYWATQKPTVTGSGRGLDSAISMQLTTQIALAVPSPVETRNVLGEDATLKGWHAEDLQKGGWALVRVQGEDRTPNPVRVWYMTKEHVKALPARKAWRREIATQNREQSVLDVALQLSEGYNGVSTARLSNALGVTDAEVHARMRTYGIAPEPNAFAIGTGEKARGYRRTVLENAKNRTKGNT
;
A
#
# COMPACT_ATOMS: atom_id res chain seq x y z
N MET A 1 -22.39 61.19 13.06
CA MET A 1 -22.38 61.93 11.78
C MET A 1 -21.00 62.04 11.11
N ALA A 2 -19.88 62.15 11.82
CA ALA A 2 -18.55 62.21 11.18
C ALA A 2 -18.04 60.84 10.71
N GLU A 3 -18.34 59.74 11.40
CA GLU A 3 -17.92 58.37 11.03
C GLU A 3 -18.71 57.77 9.84
N ASP A 4 -19.97 58.20 9.64
CA ASP A 4 -20.77 57.74 8.50
C ASP A 4 -20.36 58.39 7.18
N ASN A 5 -19.94 59.69 7.23
CA ASN A 5 -19.40 60.39 6.05
C ASN A 5 -18.06 59.85 5.57
N GLU A 6 -17.22 59.30 6.47
CA GLU A 6 -15.94 58.66 6.09
C GLU A 6 -16.14 57.28 5.45
N LYS A 7 -17.18 56.54 5.81
CA LYS A 7 -17.55 55.26 5.17
C LYS A 7 -18.16 55.45 3.78
N GLU A 8 -18.97 56.49 3.56
CA GLU A 8 -19.54 56.81 2.25
C GLU A 8 -18.50 57.27 1.23
N MET A 9 -17.50 58.06 1.63
CA MET A 9 -16.42 58.51 0.73
C MET A 9 -15.44 57.34 0.33
N ARG A 10 -15.39 56.27 1.12
CA ARG A 10 -14.54 55.11 0.81
C ARG A 10 -15.18 54.09 -0.17
N ALA A 11 -16.49 54.15 -0.35
CA ALA A 11 -17.24 53.23 -1.21
C ALA A 11 -16.87 53.37 -2.71
N PRO A 12 -16.84 54.55 -3.33
CA PRO A 12 -16.48 54.70 -4.75
C PRO A 12 -15.02 54.33 -5.03
N ALA A 13 -14.12 54.60 -4.10
CA ALA A 13 -12.71 54.21 -4.24
C ALA A 13 -12.51 52.69 -4.17
N ARG A 14 -13.33 51.96 -3.40
CA ARG A 14 -13.31 50.49 -3.36
C ARG A 14 -13.87 49.88 -4.64
N LEU A 15 -14.97 50.43 -5.17
CA LEU A 15 -15.55 50.00 -6.46
C LEU A 15 -14.58 50.26 -7.62
N ALA A 16 -13.96 51.43 -7.66
CA ALA A 16 -12.96 51.75 -8.67
C ALA A 16 -11.74 50.79 -8.63
N ARG A 17 -11.26 50.45 -7.42
CA ARG A 17 -10.18 49.46 -7.25
C ARG A 17 -10.61 48.05 -7.64
N ALA A 18 -11.86 47.68 -7.39
CA ALA A 18 -12.38 46.37 -7.78
C ALA A 18 -12.52 46.23 -9.30
N SER A 19 -13.10 47.28 -9.96
CA SER A 19 -13.22 47.29 -11.43
C SER A 19 -11.86 47.34 -12.12
N TRP A 20 -10.88 48.07 -11.58
CA TRP A 20 -9.52 48.10 -12.08
C TRP A 20 -8.81 46.75 -11.97
N LYS A 21 -9.03 46.02 -10.89
CA LYS A 21 -8.54 44.65 -10.74
C LYS A 21 -9.14 43.70 -11.79
N LEU A 22 -10.44 43.80 -12.06
CA LEU A 22 -11.10 43.00 -13.10
C LEU A 22 -10.58 43.34 -14.50
N PHE A 23 -10.41 44.63 -14.80
CA PHE A 23 -9.79 45.08 -16.06
C PHE A 23 -8.39 44.54 -16.25
N LEU A 24 -7.52 44.66 -15.24
CA LEU A 24 -6.15 44.14 -15.31
C LEU A 24 -6.13 42.62 -15.48
N ARG A 25 -7.11 41.90 -14.92
CA ARG A 25 -7.27 40.47 -15.04
C ARG A 25 -7.64 40.08 -16.48
N GLY A 26 -8.64 40.73 -17.08
CA GLY A 26 -9.01 40.51 -18.47
C GLY A 26 -7.87 40.83 -19.43
N ALA A 27 -7.19 41.96 -19.25
CA ALA A 27 -6.05 42.36 -20.06
C ALA A 27 -4.88 41.37 -19.98
N ARG A 28 -4.59 40.85 -18.77
CA ARG A 28 -3.57 39.83 -18.56
C ARG A 28 -3.92 38.51 -19.26
N ARG A 29 -5.18 38.08 -19.20
CA ARG A 29 -5.65 36.86 -19.86
C ARG A 29 -5.49 36.94 -21.37
N HIS A 30 -5.91 38.02 -22.02
CA HIS A 30 -5.73 38.20 -23.45
C HIS A 30 -4.25 38.28 -23.84
N ALA A 31 -3.40 38.91 -23.04
CA ALA A 31 -1.95 38.95 -23.28
C ALA A 31 -1.32 37.55 -23.15
N MET A 32 -1.76 36.74 -22.18
CA MET A 32 -1.29 35.34 -22.03
C MET A 32 -1.77 34.46 -23.18
N SER A 33 -3.06 34.52 -23.55
CA SER A 33 -3.60 33.78 -24.69
C SER A 33 -2.89 34.11 -25.98
N ALA A 34 -2.62 35.40 -26.28
CA ALA A 34 -1.90 35.82 -27.44
C ALA A 34 -0.43 35.36 -27.44
N ARG A 35 0.21 35.34 -26.26
CA ARG A 35 1.57 34.80 -26.08
C ARG A 35 1.63 33.30 -26.31
N ASP A 36 0.65 32.55 -25.81
CA ASP A 36 0.60 31.10 -25.95
C ASP A 36 0.29 30.70 -27.39
N TRP A 37 -0.60 31.43 -28.06
CA TRP A 37 -0.85 31.28 -29.49
C TRP A 37 0.43 31.52 -30.33
N ALA A 38 1.19 32.60 -30.06
CA ALA A 38 2.42 32.90 -30.75
C ALA A 38 3.52 31.83 -30.55
N ARG A 39 3.52 31.18 -29.37
CA ARG A 39 4.43 30.06 -29.05
C ARG A 39 4.00 28.74 -29.70
N ALA A 40 2.70 28.44 -29.67
CA ALA A 40 2.15 27.19 -30.19
C ALA A 40 2.36 27.04 -31.71
N GLU A 41 2.04 28.08 -32.50
CA GLU A 41 2.22 28.01 -33.95
C GLU A 41 3.70 27.88 -34.36
N GLY A 42 4.63 28.56 -33.66
CA GLY A 42 6.06 28.40 -33.94
C GLY A 42 6.57 26.97 -33.65
N LEU A 43 5.98 26.27 -32.66
CA LEU A 43 6.32 24.88 -32.35
C LEU A 43 5.73 23.93 -33.38
N GLU A 44 4.47 24.13 -33.81
CA GLU A 44 3.82 23.32 -34.84
C GLU A 44 4.54 23.40 -36.18
N GLU A 45 4.97 24.58 -36.63
CA GLU A 45 5.77 24.73 -37.84
C GLU A 45 7.07 23.94 -37.76
N LEU A 46 7.73 23.95 -36.59
CA LEU A 46 8.98 23.23 -36.36
C LEU A 46 8.77 21.71 -36.35
N MET A 47 7.66 21.25 -35.78
CA MET A 47 7.28 19.84 -35.77
C MET A 47 6.91 19.35 -37.18
N ARG A 48 6.11 20.11 -37.95
CA ARG A 48 5.77 19.80 -39.36
C ARG A 48 7.03 19.71 -40.22
N ALA A 49 7.92 20.65 -40.10
CA ALA A 49 9.19 20.63 -40.85
C ALA A 49 10.11 19.45 -40.46
N ARG A 50 10.10 19.02 -39.20
CA ARG A 50 10.76 17.77 -38.75
C ARG A 50 10.16 16.51 -39.32
N GLU A 51 8.83 16.43 -39.37
CA GLU A 51 8.13 15.27 -39.95
C GLU A 51 8.37 15.16 -41.44
N GLU A 52 8.30 16.29 -42.18
CA GLU A 52 8.60 16.34 -43.63
C GLU A 52 10.03 15.88 -43.91
N ARG A 53 11.00 16.38 -43.15
CA ARG A 53 12.40 15.93 -43.27
C ARG A 53 12.58 14.44 -42.97
N SER A 54 11.85 13.92 -41.96
CA SER A 54 11.88 12.48 -41.61
C SER A 54 11.29 11.63 -42.72
N ARG A 55 10.22 12.09 -43.38
CA ARG A 55 9.61 11.42 -44.54
C ARG A 55 10.55 11.43 -45.76
N GLU A 56 11.19 12.58 -46.05
CA GLU A 56 12.17 12.68 -47.14
C GLU A 56 13.38 11.77 -46.94
N VAL A 57 13.92 11.69 -45.72
CA VAL A 57 15.03 10.78 -45.40
C VAL A 57 14.61 9.31 -45.53
N ARG A 58 13.37 8.98 -45.16
CA ARG A 58 12.84 7.63 -45.27
C ARG A 58 12.66 7.22 -46.72
N THR A 59 12.03 8.09 -47.56
CA THR A 59 11.83 7.84 -48.99
C THR A 59 13.19 7.76 -49.72
N ALA A 60 14.18 8.62 -49.37
CA ALA A 60 15.50 8.55 -49.95
C ALA A 60 16.25 7.25 -49.55
N ARG A 61 16.08 6.75 -48.32
CA ARG A 61 16.64 5.46 -47.91
C ARG A 61 15.97 4.29 -48.65
N GLU A 62 14.66 4.32 -48.80
CA GLU A 62 13.92 3.29 -49.58
C GLU A 62 14.28 3.30 -51.07
N ALA A 63 14.41 4.46 -51.67
CA ALA A 63 14.89 4.63 -53.02
C ALA A 63 16.31 4.07 -53.22
N ARG A 64 17.24 4.34 -52.29
CA ARG A 64 18.59 3.77 -52.30
C ARG A 64 18.59 2.25 -52.08
N ALA A 65 17.70 1.74 -51.23
CA ALA A 65 17.55 0.31 -51.02
C ALA A 65 16.99 -0.41 -52.26
N ARG A 66 16.02 0.21 -52.97
CA ARG A 66 15.49 -0.29 -54.26
C ARG A 66 16.55 -0.23 -55.38
N ALA A 67 17.39 0.81 -55.42
CA ALA A 67 18.45 0.95 -56.41
C ALA A 67 19.60 -0.09 -56.21
N ARG A 68 19.76 -0.63 -55.00
CA ARG A 68 20.77 -1.70 -54.70
C ARG A 68 20.28 -3.12 -55.06
N ARG A 69 19.02 -3.31 -55.46
CA ARG A 69 18.56 -4.61 -55.95
C ARG A 69 18.84 -4.70 -57.46
N PRO A 70 19.60 -5.70 -57.94
CA PRO A 70 19.92 -5.82 -59.35
C PRO A 70 18.68 -6.25 -60.12
N LYS A 71 17.95 -5.30 -60.77
CA LYS A 71 16.99 -5.55 -61.82
C LYS A 71 17.31 -4.64 -63.01
N ARG A 72 17.30 -5.28 -64.18
CA ARG A 72 17.58 -4.70 -65.49
C ARG A 72 16.82 -3.39 -65.73
N SER A 73 17.59 -2.42 -66.29
CA SER A 73 17.13 -1.24 -67.04
C SER A 73 16.07 -0.35 -66.37
N GLN A 74 16.49 0.52 -65.44
CA GLN A 74 15.84 1.82 -65.24
C GLN A 74 16.93 2.81 -64.71
N ARG A 75 16.96 4.02 -65.30
CA ARG A 75 17.81 5.12 -64.85
C ARG A 75 17.54 5.41 -63.38
N PRO A 76 18.56 5.66 -62.57
CA PRO A 76 18.35 6.00 -61.17
C PRO A 76 17.57 7.31 -61.05
N PRO A 77 16.57 7.40 -60.13
CA PRO A 77 15.87 8.64 -59.88
C PRO A 77 16.83 9.74 -59.46
N ARG A 78 16.57 10.99 -59.92
CA ARG A 78 17.32 12.18 -59.54
C ARG A 78 17.44 12.24 -58.02
N ALA A 79 18.62 12.58 -57.50
CA ALA A 79 18.85 12.77 -56.07
C ALA A 79 17.86 13.83 -55.55
N PRO A 80 17.19 13.62 -54.43
CA PRO A 80 16.35 14.65 -53.83
C PRO A 80 17.15 15.89 -53.52
N GLU A 81 16.52 17.05 -53.66
CA GLU A 81 17.11 18.34 -53.28
C GLU A 81 17.63 18.28 -51.83
N ARG A 82 18.71 19.00 -51.59
CA ARG A 82 19.39 18.99 -50.27
C ARG A 82 18.39 19.37 -49.17
N PRO A 83 18.11 18.49 -48.17
CA PRO A 83 17.18 18.83 -47.10
C PRO A 83 17.70 20.03 -46.31
N MET A 84 16.81 20.95 -45.96
CA MET A 84 17.16 22.12 -45.13
C MET A 84 17.87 21.70 -43.84
N THR A 85 18.87 22.44 -43.46
CA THR A 85 19.63 22.17 -42.23
C THR A 85 18.82 22.55 -41.00
N ASP A 86 19.12 21.95 -39.84
CA ASP A 86 18.47 22.31 -38.58
C ASP A 86 18.61 23.80 -38.23
N LEU A 87 19.68 24.43 -38.71
CA LEU A 87 19.93 25.86 -38.52
C LEU A 87 18.96 26.71 -39.35
N GLU A 88 18.71 26.32 -40.60
CA GLU A 88 17.77 27.02 -41.50
C GLU A 88 16.32 26.88 -41.03
N LEU A 89 15.95 25.70 -40.50
CA LEU A 89 14.63 25.46 -39.87
C LEU A 89 14.44 26.30 -38.60
N LYS A 90 15.48 26.37 -37.75
CA LYS A 90 15.46 27.19 -36.54
C LYS A 90 15.42 28.70 -36.85
N SER A 91 16.15 29.17 -37.86
CA SER A 91 16.12 30.57 -38.23
C SER A 91 14.79 31.03 -38.81
N ARG A 92 14.12 30.16 -39.57
CA ARG A 92 12.78 30.43 -40.12
C ARG A 92 11.71 30.44 -39.02
N ALA A 93 11.76 29.51 -38.08
CA ALA A 93 10.88 29.50 -36.92
C ALA A 93 11.13 30.67 -35.95
N LEU A 94 12.38 31.11 -35.82
CA LEU A 94 12.76 32.27 -34.99
C LEU A 94 12.26 33.57 -35.63
N GLY A 95 12.34 33.71 -36.97
CA GLY A 95 11.84 34.87 -37.67
C GLY A 95 10.32 35.06 -37.54
N SER A 96 9.55 33.98 -37.69
CA SER A 96 8.12 34.04 -37.50
C SER A 96 7.71 34.31 -36.03
N ARG A 97 8.46 33.78 -35.07
CA ARG A 97 8.27 34.08 -33.63
C ARG A 97 8.55 35.53 -33.28
N THR A 98 9.62 36.12 -33.83
CA THR A 98 9.99 37.52 -33.57
C THR A 98 8.92 38.46 -34.10
N LEU A 99 8.43 38.26 -35.33
CA LEU A 99 7.36 39.09 -35.90
C LEU A 99 6.05 38.99 -35.11
N ARG A 100 5.67 37.79 -34.69
CA ARG A 100 4.46 37.59 -33.85
C ARG A 100 4.62 38.16 -32.44
N SER A 101 5.79 38.03 -31.85
CA SER A 101 6.09 38.64 -30.55
C SER A 101 6.05 40.18 -30.59
N ILE A 102 6.51 40.76 -31.66
CA ILE A 102 6.41 42.23 -31.88
C ILE A 102 4.94 42.62 -32.00
N ALA A 103 4.13 41.90 -32.76
CA ALA A 103 2.69 42.18 -32.89
C ALA A 103 1.93 42.03 -31.55
N VAL A 104 2.26 41.04 -30.75
CA VAL A 104 1.64 40.81 -29.42
C VAL A 104 2.00 41.87 -28.40
N VAL A 105 3.20 42.42 -28.46
CA VAL A 105 3.67 43.51 -27.57
C VAL A 105 3.20 44.87 -28.03
N SER A 106 3.15 45.12 -29.34
CA SER A 106 2.77 46.42 -29.90
C SER A 106 1.29 46.77 -29.71
N ALA A 107 0.40 45.77 -29.75
CA ALA A 107 -1.05 46.02 -29.57
C ALA A 107 -1.43 46.53 -28.19
N PRO A 108 -0.98 45.97 -27.05
CA PRO A 108 -1.21 46.54 -25.73
C PRO A 108 -0.51 47.89 -25.53
N CYS A 109 0.70 48.09 -26.09
CA CYS A 109 1.40 49.34 -26.03
C CYS A 109 0.63 50.43 -26.79
N ALA A 110 0.06 50.12 -27.95
CA ALA A 110 -0.79 51.04 -28.70
C ALA A 110 -2.05 51.47 -27.89
N LEU A 111 -2.70 50.52 -27.18
CA LEU A 111 -3.84 50.77 -26.33
C LEU A 111 -3.53 51.67 -25.12
N ILE A 112 -2.28 51.67 -24.62
CA ILE A 112 -1.86 52.47 -23.48
C ILE A 112 -1.36 53.84 -23.95
N VAL A 113 -0.62 53.88 -25.06
CA VAL A 113 0.04 55.11 -25.55
C VAL A 113 -0.86 55.94 -26.46
N TYR A 114 -1.76 55.28 -27.23
CA TYR A 114 -2.65 55.99 -28.16
C TYR A 114 -3.57 57.03 -27.52
N PRO A 115 -4.24 56.82 -26.39
CA PRO A 115 -5.12 57.82 -25.79
C PRO A 115 -4.42 59.12 -25.41
N PRO A 116 -3.25 59.11 -24.73
CA PRO A 116 -2.52 60.37 -24.47
C PRO A 116 -2.06 61.06 -25.73
N VAL A 117 -1.58 60.32 -26.74
CA VAL A 117 -1.13 60.89 -28.01
C VAL A 117 -2.32 61.48 -28.80
N ALA A 118 -3.43 60.78 -28.86
CA ALA A 118 -4.65 61.26 -29.52
C ALA A 118 -5.25 62.47 -28.82
N LEU A 119 -5.18 62.55 -27.48
CA LEU A 119 -5.57 63.71 -26.72
C LEU A 119 -4.72 64.96 -27.05
N MET A 120 -3.44 64.75 -27.26
CA MET A 120 -2.52 65.82 -27.63
C MET A 120 -2.69 66.25 -29.11
N SER A 121 -3.13 65.35 -29.99
CA SER A 121 -3.39 65.64 -31.42
C SER A 121 -4.81 66.12 -31.72
N GLY A 122 -5.71 66.15 -30.73
CA GLY A 122 -7.09 66.58 -30.90
C GLY A 122 -8.04 65.59 -31.60
N ASP A 123 -7.66 64.32 -31.71
CA ASP A 123 -8.47 63.28 -32.36
C ASP A 123 -9.55 62.77 -31.41
N PRO A 124 -10.85 62.96 -31.71
CA PRO A 124 -11.98 62.52 -30.81
C PRO A 124 -12.22 61.02 -30.83
N GLY A 125 -11.61 60.23 -31.73
CA GLY A 125 -11.86 58.78 -31.89
C GLY A 125 -11.52 57.97 -30.66
N TRP A 126 -10.62 58.38 -29.81
CA TRP A 126 -10.24 57.72 -28.60
C TRP A 126 -11.35 57.66 -27.54
N MET A 127 -12.31 58.68 -27.54
CA MET A 127 -13.35 58.80 -26.57
C MET A 127 -14.38 57.64 -26.62
N SER A 128 -14.52 56.96 -27.76
CA SER A 128 -15.42 55.83 -27.96
C SER A 128 -14.73 54.47 -27.83
N ALA A 129 -13.52 54.36 -28.27
CA ALA A 129 -12.78 53.08 -28.30
C ALA A 129 -12.32 52.63 -26.90
N TRP A 130 -11.87 53.53 -26.08
CA TRP A 130 -11.31 53.18 -24.75
C TRP A 130 -12.37 52.67 -23.74
N PRO A 131 -13.54 53.31 -23.58
CA PRO A 131 -14.61 52.80 -22.74
C PRO A 131 -15.07 51.42 -23.17
N ILE A 132 -15.21 51.19 -24.47
CA ILE A 132 -15.62 49.88 -24.99
C ILE A 132 -14.58 48.79 -24.66
N ALA A 133 -13.30 49.05 -24.86
CA ALA A 133 -12.22 48.13 -24.52
C ALA A 133 -12.16 47.88 -22.99
N TYR A 134 -12.35 48.94 -22.17
CA TYR A 134 -12.40 48.83 -20.72
C TYR A 134 -13.57 47.97 -20.24
N ILE A 135 -14.78 48.20 -20.79
CA ILE A 135 -16.00 47.46 -20.46
C ILE A 135 -15.82 45.99 -20.88
N TYR A 136 -15.31 45.72 -22.09
CA TYR A 136 -15.08 44.37 -22.60
C TYR A 136 -14.08 43.58 -21.72
N LEU A 137 -12.94 44.15 -21.40
CA LEU A 137 -11.92 43.47 -20.59
C LEU A 137 -12.36 43.28 -19.13
N THR A 138 -13.18 44.24 -18.61
CA THR A 138 -13.75 44.09 -17.26
C THR A 138 -14.82 43.01 -17.23
N TRP A 139 -15.66 42.92 -18.27
CA TRP A 139 -16.68 41.89 -18.44
C TRP A 139 -16.02 40.51 -18.62
N ASP A 140 -15.00 40.36 -19.45
CA ASP A 140 -14.26 39.14 -19.61
C ASP A 140 -13.59 38.68 -18.29
N GLY A 141 -12.97 39.59 -17.57
CA GLY A 141 -12.41 39.33 -16.24
C GLY A 141 -13.45 38.97 -15.18
N TRP A 142 -14.72 39.36 -15.35
CA TRP A 142 -15.83 38.99 -14.46
C TRP A 142 -16.42 37.63 -14.83
N LEU A 143 -16.64 37.35 -16.11
CA LEU A 143 -17.17 36.07 -16.63
C LEU A 143 -16.28 34.88 -16.24
N HIS A 144 -14.98 35.07 -16.22
CA HIS A 144 -14.00 34.03 -15.92
C HIS A 144 -13.43 34.12 -14.49
N ARG A 145 -14.22 34.67 -13.56
CA ARG A 145 -13.82 34.80 -12.15
C ARG A 145 -13.69 33.47 -11.41
N SER A 146 -14.39 32.42 -11.88
CA SER A 146 -14.31 31.05 -11.35
C SER A 146 -13.10 30.29 -11.88
N ASP A 147 -12.75 30.52 -13.16
CA ASP A 147 -11.63 29.83 -13.80
C ASP A 147 -10.29 30.26 -13.20
N ASP A 148 -10.19 31.53 -12.73
CA ASP A 148 -8.99 32.04 -12.08
C ASP A 148 -8.65 31.37 -10.72
N ARG A 149 -9.63 30.71 -10.06
CA ARG A 149 -9.32 29.94 -8.83
C ARG A 149 -8.59 28.64 -9.12
N ASP A 150 -8.87 28.01 -10.27
CA ASP A 150 -8.19 26.81 -10.70
C ASP A 150 -6.92 27.16 -11.46
N ASP A 151 -6.92 28.27 -12.24
CA ASP A 151 -5.71 28.81 -12.87
C ASP A 151 -4.77 29.51 -11.88
N GLU A 152 -5.24 30.10 -10.78
CA GLU A 152 -4.35 30.57 -9.71
C GLU A 152 -3.66 29.42 -8.97
N ARG A 153 -4.29 28.23 -8.88
CA ARG A 153 -3.58 27.01 -8.44
C ARG A 153 -2.58 26.53 -9.48
N MET A 154 -2.95 26.49 -10.76
CA MET A 154 -2.06 26.04 -11.85
C MET A 154 -1.03 27.13 -12.25
N SER A 155 -1.40 28.41 -12.26
CA SER A 155 -0.49 29.55 -12.55
C SER A 155 0.40 29.89 -11.34
N GLY A 156 -0.07 29.62 -10.11
CA GLY A 156 0.77 29.61 -8.91
C GLY A 156 1.92 28.65 -9.08
N ASP A 157 1.64 27.45 -9.62
CA ASP A 157 2.66 26.44 -9.90
C ASP A 157 3.61 26.82 -11.05
N ALA A 158 3.15 27.52 -12.08
CA ALA A 158 3.98 27.94 -13.23
C ALA A 158 4.80 29.22 -12.93
N LEU A 159 4.22 30.21 -12.26
CA LEU A 159 4.94 31.39 -11.74
C LEU A 159 5.88 31.04 -10.58
N ASP A 160 5.49 30.05 -9.79
CA ASP A 160 6.35 29.44 -8.80
C ASP A 160 7.53 28.70 -9.48
N HIS A 161 7.39 28.19 -10.70
CA HIS A 161 8.50 27.57 -11.42
C HIS A 161 9.55 28.62 -11.86
N GLU A 162 9.15 29.76 -12.40
CA GLU A 162 10.07 30.86 -12.72
C GLU A 162 10.65 31.55 -11.47
N ARG A 163 9.89 31.64 -10.38
CA ARG A 163 10.40 32.06 -9.06
C ARG A 163 11.22 30.99 -8.36
N LYS A 164 10.89 29.70 -8.51
CA LYS A 164 11.60 28.56 -7.90
C LYS A 164 13.00 28.37 -8.49
N VAL A 165 13.20 28.70 -9.77
CA VAL A 165 14.55 28.74 -10.37
C VAL A 165 15.40 29.87 -9.76
N LYS A 166 14.78 30.96 -9.26
CA LYS A 166 15.47 32.09 -8.61
C LYS A 166 15.47 32.05 -7.06
N LEU A 167 14.82 31.06 -6.42
CA LEU A 167 14.65 30.98 -4.97
C LEU A 167 15.20 29.69 -4.31
N PRO A 168 16.30 29.08 -4.80
CA PRO A 168 16.82 27.87 -4.17
C PRO A 168 17.30 28.12 -2.73
N ALA A 169 17.95 29.24 -2.48
CA ALA A 169 18.53 29.58 -1.18
C ALA A 169 17.49 29.94 -0.07
N LYS A 170 16.28 30.40 -0.44
CA LYS A 170 15.25 30.79 0.55
C LYS A 170 14.43 29.62 1.08
N ARG A 171 14.16 28.57 0.27
CA ARG A 171 13.45 27.36 0.73
C ARG A 171 14.35 26.40 1.49
N LEU A 172 15.64 26.29 1.13
CA LEU A 172 16.65 25.64 1.96
C LEU A 172 16.77 26.28 3.36
N LYS A 173 16.55 27.61 3.45
CA LYS A 173 16.49 28.32 4.73
C LYS A 173 15.19 28.06 5.51
N ALA A 174 14.10 27.67 4.88
CA ALA A 174 12.82 27.43 5.55
C ALA A 174 12.79 26.09 6.34
N SER A 175 13.57 25.07 5.93
CA SER A 175 13.72 23.82 6.69
C SER A 175 14.74 23.91 7.82
N GLY A 176 15.55 24.97 7.86
CA GLY A 176 16.64 25.12 8.85
C GLY A 176 17.81 24.12 8.67
N LEU A 177 17.67 23.16 7.76
CA LEU A 177 18.65 22.11 7.53
C LEU A 177 19.62 22.53 6.43
N LYS A 178 20.93 22.40 6.72
CA LYS A 178 21.98 22.63 5.72
C LYS A 178 22.23 21.34 4.94
N PRO A 179 22.40 21.40 3.61
CA PRO A 179 22.77 20.23 2.82
C PRO A 179 24.17 19.74 3.21
N SER A 180 24.35 18.43 3.28
CA SER A 180 25.66 17.80 3.35
C SER A 180 26.43 17.96 2.03
N ALA A 181 27.70 17.60 2.00
CA ALA A 181 28.50 17.62 0.77
C ALA A 181 27.89 16.71 -0.30
N MET A 182 27.43 15.50 0.07
CA MET A 182 26.72 14.56 -0.81
C MET A 182 25.43 15.16 -1.35
N GLU A 183 24.58 15.70 -0.47
CA GLU A 183 23.30 16.31 -0.85
C GLU A 183 23.52 17.50 -1.79
N SER A 184 24.55 18.31 -1.55
CA SER A 184 24.91 19.45 -2.40
C SER A 184 25.30 19.01 -3.82
N GLU A 185 26.00 17.88 -3.95
CA GLU A 185 26.34 17.29 -5.26
C GLU A 185 25.09 16.76 -5.96
N ILE A 186 24.23 16.02 -5.27
CA ILE A 186 22.97 15.53 -5.82
C ILE A 186 22.07 16.68 -6.28
N ILE A 187 21.94 17.74 -5.46
CA ILE A 187 21.17 18.95 -5.81
C ILE A 187 21.73 19.62 -7.09
N ARG A 188 23.03 19.68 -7.23
CA ARG A 188 23.67 20.23 -8.44
C ARG A 188 23.32 19.40 -9.68
N ARG A 189 23.36 18.07 -9.59
CA ARG A 189 22.99 17.18 -10.68
C ARG A 189 21.50 17.23 -11.01
N ILE A 190 20.63 17.42 -10.03
CA ILE A 190 19.21 17.67 -10.25
C ILE A 190 19.00 18.98 -11.03
N ALA A 191 19.75 20.02 -10.72
CA ALA A 191 19.68 21.28 -11.44
C ALA A 191 20.11 21.17 -12.92
N SER A 192 21.01 20.21 -13.22
CA SER A 192 21.47 19.89 -14.58
C SER A 192 20.79 18.65 -15.16
N TRP A 193 19.61 18.26 -14.65
CA TRP A 193 18.92 17.05 -15.07
C TRP A 193 18.70 16.96 -16.58
N GLU A 194 18.24 18.04 -17.19
CA GLU A 194 17.92 18.08 -18.62
C GLU A 194 19.15 17.83 -19.51
N ASP A 195 20.34 18.22 -19.04
CA ASP A 195 21.59 18.06 -19.78
C ASP A 195 21.98 16.57 -19.93
N TYR A 196 21.74 15.77 -18.91
CA TYR A 196 22.17 14.38 -18.82
C TYR A 196 21.05 13.36 -19.03
N ALA A 197 19.79 13.77 -18.91
CA ALA A 197 18.63 12.88 -18.98
C ALA A 197 18.49 12.18 -20.34
N SER A 198 18.86 12.88 -21.43
CA SER A 198 18.80 12.34 -22.80
C SER A 198 19.75 11.17 -23.01
N GLU A 199 20.94 11.20 -22.42
CA GLU A 199 21.95 10.15 -22.52
C GLU A 199 21.50 8.84 -21.85
N ARG A 200 20.64 8.96 -20.82
CA ARG A 200 20.14 7.84 -20.02
C ARG A 200 18.69 7.44 -20.33
N LYS A 201 18.14 7.92 -21.46
CA LYS A 201 16.75 7.65 -21.88
C LYS A 201 15.69 8.10 -20.87
N LEU A 202 15.98 9.17 -20.11
CA LEU A 202 15.09 9.79 -19.13
C LEU A 202 14.51 11.12 -19.64
N GLN A 203 14.37 11.25 -20.97
CA GLN A 203 13.74 12.43 -21.58
C GLN A 203 12.27 12.53 -21.12
N ASP A 204 11.74 13.76 -21.16
CA ASP A 204 10.36 14.07 -20.77
C ASP A 204 10.06 13.94 -19.26
N ILE A 205 11.10 13.83 -18.44
CA ILE A 205 11.01 13.90 -17.00
C ILE A 205 11.52 15.27 -16.55
N ILE A 206 10.68 16.00 -15.83
CA ILE A 206 10.99 17.32 -15.30
C ILE A 206 11.15 17.19 -13.79
N THR A 207 12.30 17.59 -13.28
CA THR A 207 12.54 17.67 -11.85
C THR A 207 12.29 19.08 -11.35
N ASP A 208 11.57 19.20 -10.22
CA ASP A 208 11.48 20.47 -9.49
C ASP A 208 12.65 20.55 -8.48
N TYR A 209 12.81 21.72 -7.86
CA TYR A 209 13.88 21.91 -6.89
C TYR A 209 13.69 21.01 -5.66
N PRO A 210 14.73 20.29 -5.20
CA PRO A 210 14.62 19.36 -4.08
C PRO A 210 14.36 20.09 -2.76
N VAL A 211 13.60 19.42 -1.88
CA VAL A 211 13.37 19.81 -0.50
C VAL A 211 14.22 18.91 0.39
N ILE A 212 14.84 19.46 1.43
CA ILE A 212 15.58 18.70 2.44
C ILE A 212 14.67 18.52 3.65
N ASP A 213 14.48 17.27 4.06
CA ASP A 213 13.84 16.93 5.32
C ASP A 213 14.79 16.16 6.25
N GLU A 214 14.28 15.65 7.36
CA GLU A 214 15.07 14.89 8.34
C GLU A 214 15.53 13.52 7.81
N SER A 215 14.94 13.03 6.72
CA SER A 215 15.30 11.76 6.08
C SER A 215 16.26 11.94 4.90
N GLY A 216 16.38 13.16 4.34
CA GLY A 216 17.26 13.47 3.22
C GLY A 216 16.61 14.38 2.18
N LEU A 217 16.69 14.00 0.91
CA LEU A 217 16.21 14.78 -0.22
C LEU A 217 14.87 14.25 -0.75
N ILE A 218 13.93 15.15 -0.98
CA ILE A 218 12.69 14.91 -1.72
C ILE A 218 12.71 15.75 -2.97
N VAL A 219 12.65 15.11 -4.14
CA VAL A 219 12.64 15.75 -5.44
C VAL A 219 11.27 15.55 -6.07
N PRO A 220 10.45 16.59 -6.20
CA PRO A 220 9.22 16.49 -6.96
C PRO A 220 9.52 16.30 -8.46
N ILE A 221 8.83 15.36 -9.08
CA ILE A 221 8.98 15.01 -10.49
C ILE A 221 7.64 15.20 -11.20
N ARG A 222 7.71 15.74 -12.42
CA ARG A 222 6.57 15.80 -13.34
C ARG A 222 6.92 15.08 -14.63
N PHE A 223 5.98 14.28 -15.10
CA PHE A 223 6.13 13.50 -16.31
C PHE A 223 5.51 14.19 -17.52
N ARG A 224 6.15 14.00 -18.67
CA ARG A 224 5.60 14.28 -19.99
C ARG A 224 5.57 12.98 -20.80
N GLY A 225 4.72 12.94 -21.82
CA GLY A 225 4.66 11.79 -22.72
C GLY A 225 4.12 10.53 -22.04
N GLN A 226 4.85 9.43 -22.11
CA GLN A 226 4.41 8.10 -21.65
C GLN A 226 4.95 7.68 -20.28
N TRP A 227 5.58 8.59 -19.56
CA TRP A 227 6.15 8.29 -18.26
C TRP A 227 5.09 8.19 -17.16
N THR A 228 5.32 7.29 -16.24
CA THR A 228 4.51 7.10 -15.02
C THR A 228 5.45 6.82 -13.83
N PRO A 229 5.00 6.98 -12.58
CA PRO A 229 5.81 6.63 -11.41
C PRO A 229 6.36 5.20 -11.46
N ALA A 230 5.53 4.24 -11.89
CA ALA A 230 5.93 2.83 -12.02
C ALA A 230 7.02 2.61 -13.08
N LYS A 231 6.89 3.26 -14.26
CA LYS A 231 7.93 3.19 -15.30
C LYS A 231 9.25 3.80 -14.86
N LEU A 232 9.21 4.92 -14.13
CA LEU A 232 10.42 5.52 -13.59
C LEU A 232 11.04 4.65 -12.49
N GLY A 233 10.22 4.00 -11.65
CA GLY A 233 10.67 3.04 -10.66
C GLY A 233 11.47 1.88 -11.26
N MET A 234 11.05 1.35 -12.42
CA MET A 234 11.81 0.33 -13.16
C MET A 234 13.15 0.83 -13.72
N GLN A 235 13.37 2.15 -13.78
CA GLN A 235 14.60 2.79 -14.25
C GLN A 235 15.37 3.45 -13.10
N ILE A 236 15.12 3.04 -11.87
CA ILE A 236 15.70 3.67 -10.67
C ILE A 236 17.23 3.68 -10.71
N ASP A 237 17.86 2.64 -11.23
CA ASP A 237 19.31 2.56 -11.37
C ASP A 237 19.88 3.63 -12.32
N GLN A 238 19.14 3.95 -13.39
CA GLN A 238 19.54 5.03 -14.30
C GLN A 238 19.42 6.40 -13.62
N VAL A 239 18.40 6.58 -12.78
CA VAL A 239 18.21 7.78 -11.95
C VAL A 239 19.33 7.92 -10.93
N ARG A 240 19.65 6.84 -10.21
CA ARG A 240 20.75 6.82 -9.23
C ARG A 240 22.09 7.13 -9.89
N ALA A 241 22.36 6.50 -11.03
CA ALA A 241 23.59 6.74 -11.79
C ALA A 241 23.68 8.18 -12.33
N LEU A 242 22.57 8.79 -12.79
CA LEU A 242 22.53 10.19 -13.23
C LEU A 242 22.85 11.14 -12.07
N LEU A 243 22.27 10.86 -10.91
CA LEU A 243 22.44 11.70 -9.71
C LEU A 243 23.71 11.37 -8.92
N ALA A 244 24.48 10.34 -9.32
CA ALA A 244 25.63 9.77 -8.59
C ALA A 244 25.28 9.46 -7.11
N VAL A 245 24.12 8.86 -6.89
CA VAL A 245 23.71 8.42 -5.56
C VAL A 245 24.51 7.16 -5.20
N PRO A 246 25.18 7.10 -4.04
CA PRO A 246 25.89 5.90 -3.59
C PRO A 246 24.97 4.69 -3.46
N ASP A 247 25.54 3.47 -3.60
CA ASP A 247 24.77 2.22 -3.60
C ASP A 247 24.11 1.90 -2.26
N ASP A 248 24.66 2.39 -1.17
CA ASP A 248 24.13 2.25 0.19
C ASP A 248 23.01 3.25 0.53
N VAL A 249 22.80 4.26 -0.33
CA VAL A 249 21.77 5.27 -0.15
C VAL A 249 20.46 4.82 -0.78
N ARG A 250 19.45 4.59 0.05
CA ARG A 250 18.13 4.18 -0.42
C ARG A 250 17.46 5.28 -1.23
N THR A 251 17.06 4.92 -2.45
CA THR A 251 16.37 5.81 -3.39
C THR A 251 15.03 5.18 -3.79
N GLN A 252 13.96 5.97 -3.77
CA GLN A 252 12.61 5.45 -4.01
C GLN A 252 11.77 6.46 -4.80
N ILE A 253 10.94 5.96 -5.71
CA ILE A 253 9.93 6.72 -6.45
C ILE A 253 8.58 6.46 -5.82
N ASN A 254 7.96 7.49 -5.27
CA ASN A 254 6.62 7.44 -4.71
C ASN A 254 5.62 8.16 -5.64
N PRO A 255 4.36 7.72 -5.74
CA PRO A 255 3.32 8.46 -6.45
C PRO A 255 3.17 9.89 -5.90
N GLY A 256 2.95 10.87 -6.79
CA GLY A 256 2.85 12.28 -6.44
C GLY A 256 1.42 12.82 -6.35
N GLY A 257 0.43 11.94 -6.14
CA GLY A 257 -0.99 12.30 -6.04
C GLY A 257 -1.74 12.30 -7.38
N THR A 258 -1.04 12.48 -8.51
CA THR A 258 -1.59 12.33 -9.86
C THR A 258 -0.67 11.45 -10.71
N ALA A 259 -1.18 10.87 -11.79
CA ALA A 259 -0.43 9.93 -12.62
C ALA A 259 0.78 10.56 -13.33
N ASP A 260 0.77 11.87 -13.52
CA ASP A 260 1.83 12.67 -14.13
C ASP A 260 2.86 13.20 -13.13
N ARG A 261 2.77 12.84 -11.85
CA ARG A 261 3.66 13.31 -10.79
C ARG A 261 4.23 12.17 -9.97
N ALA A 262 5.45 12.36 -9.50
CA ALA A 262 6.12 11.48 -8.55
C ALA A 262 6.97 12.28 -7.56
N LEU A 263 7.33 11.64 -6.46
CA LEU A 263 8.30 12.13 -5.49
C LEU A 263 9.48 11.16 -5.48
N LEU A 264 10.64 11.61 -5.91
CA LEU A 264 11.89 10.88 -5.75
C LEU A 264 12.44 11.19 -4.36
N ARG A 265 12.49 10.17 -3.51
CA ARG A 265 13.08 10.25 -2.18
C ARG A 265 14.47 9.64 -2.18
N ILE A 266 15.46 10.38 -1.70
CA ILE A 266 16.86 9.96 -1.56
C ILE A 266 17.21 10.09 -0.09
N ARG A 267 17.31 8.96 0.62
CA ARG A 267 17.49 8.92 2.07
C ARG A 267 18.97 9.07 2.43
N THR A 268 19.44 10.30 2.37
CA THR A 268 20.85 10.66 2.69
C THR A 268 21.11 10.82 4.19
N ARG A 269 20.05 10.83 4.99
CA ARG A 269 20.10 11.02 6.44
C ARG A 269 19.40 9.88 7.17
N VAL A 270 19.97 9.46 8.26
CA VAL A 270 19.32 8.54 9.19
C VAL A 270 18.75 9.38 10.34
N ARG A 271 17.41 9.40 10.44
CA ARG A 271 16.75 10.06 11.57
C ARG A 271 17.04 9.27 12.84
N GLU A 272 17.53 9.94 13.87
CA GLU A 272 17.64 9.34 15.19
C GLU A 272 16.24 9.19 15.80
N LEU A 273 15.81 7.94 15.95
CA LEU A 273 14.52 7.58 16.54
C LEU A 273 14.77 6.81 17.82
N ASP A 274 14.14 7.23 18.91
CA ASP A 274 14.07 6.39 20.09
C ASP A 274 13.10 5.24 19.84
N LEU A 275 13.64 4.06 19.61
CA LEU A 275 12.91 2.84 19.30
C LEU A 275 12.67 1.95 20.51
N THR A 276 13.10 2.36 21.71
CA THR A 276 12.92 1.58 22.94
C THR A 276 11.43 1.32 23.16
N TRP A 277 11.06 0.06 23.26
CA TRP A 277 9.68 -0.30 23.57
C TRP A 277 9.34 0.01 25.02
N THR A 278 8.17 0.59 25.24
CA THR A 278 7.58 0.76 26.58
C THR A 278 6.09 0.37 26.55
N PRO A 279 5.49 0.02 27.70
CA PRO A 279 4.07 -0.34 27.76
C PRO A 279 3.12 0.75 27.26
N GLU A 280 3.51 2.02 27.30
CA GLU A 280 2.69 3.18 26.89
C GLU A 280 2.75 3.45 25.39
N ARG A 281 3.81 2.98 24.72
CA ARG A 281 3.99 3.23 23.27
C ARG A 281 2.90 2.54 22.46
N ARG A 282 2.23 3.33 21.61
CA ARG A 282 1.19 2.85 20.70
C ARG A 282 1.81 2.32 19.40
N GLY A 283 1.03 1.54 18.69
CA GLY A 283 1.40 1.02 17.38
C GLY A 283 2.53 0.00 17.45
N ILE A 284 3.08 -0.29 16.27
CA ILE A 284 4.15 -1.29 16.11
C ILE A 284 5.52 -0.65 15.92
N GLY A 285 5.58 0.65 15.65
CA GLY A 285 6.82 1.37 15.37
C GLY A 285 6.59 2.79 14.90
N LEU A 286 7.62 3.40 14.34
CA LEU A 286 7.61 4.73 13.77
C LEU A 286 7.85 4.67 12.25
N ASP A 287 7.12 5.46 11.49
CA ASP A 287 7.46 5.77 10.10
C ASP A 287 8.82 6.47 10.09
N ALA A 288 9.77 5.91 9.34
CA ALA A 288 11.14 6.41 9.35
C ALA A 288 11.29 7.78 8.67
N ASP A 289 10.35 8.15 7.79
CA ASP A 289 10.37 9.42 7.08
C ASP A 289 9.66 10.52 7.86
N THR A 290 8.48 10.22 8.42
CA THR A 290 7.64 11.22 9.11
C THR A 290 7.87 11.24 10.63
N GLY A 291 8.31 10.13 11.21
CA GLY A 291 8.40 9.93 12.66
C GLY A 291 7.05 9.68 13.33
N GLU A 292 5.99 9.54 12.56
CA GLU A 292 4.65 9.23 13.06
C GLU A 292 4.52 7.77 13.49
N VAL A 293 3.66 7.55 14.48
CA VAL A 293 3.38 6.19 14.95
C VAL A 293 2.63 5.41 13.90
N VAL A 294 3.15 4.24 13.57
CA VAL A 294 2.49 3.28 12.70
C VAL A 294 1.76 2.26 13.54
N ASP A 295 0.46 2.18 13.34
CA ASP A 295 -0.40 1.22 14.00
C ASP A 295 -1.06 0.26 13.02
N VAL A 296 -1.48 -0.90 13.51
CA VAL A 296 -2.25 -1.92 12.80
C VAL A 296 -3.43 -2.33 13.67
N ASP A 297 -4.57 -2.67 13.07
CA ASP A 297 -5.72 -3.07 13.86
C ASP A 297 -5.47 -4.43 14.55
N ASP A 298 -5.79 -4.51 15.84
CA ASP A 298 -5.65 -5.73 16.64
C ASP A 298 -6.63 -6.84 16.21
N THR A 299 -7.62 -6.52 15.40
CA THR A 299 -8.59 -7.48 14.85
C THR A 299 -8.19 -7.98 13.47
N ASP A 300 -7.10 -7.47 12.91
CA ASP A 300 -6.63 -7.89 11.62
C ASP A 300 -5.82 -9.19 11.70
N ARG A 301 -5.96 -9.96 10.65
CA ARG A 301 -5.13 -11.14 10.42
C ARG A 301 -3.82 -10.67 9.82
N VAL A 302 -2.71 -11.01 10.46
CA VAL A 302 -1.39 -10.44 10.17
C VAL A 302 -0.47 -11.46 9.54
N LEU A 303 0.18 -11.08 8.44
CA LEU A 303 1.35 -11.76 7.91
C LEU A 303 2.61 -11.00 8.30
N VAL A 304 3.60 -11.69 8.89
CA VAL A 304 4.93 -11.16 9.16
C VAL A 304 5.97 -11.98 8.43
N ALA A 305 6.68 -11.38 7.49
CA ALA A 305 7.72 -12.12 6.76
C ALA A 305 9.05 -11.37 6.77
N GLY A 306 10.14 -12.12 6.77
CA GLY A 306 11.48 -11.55 6.72
C GLY A 306 12.56 -12.60 6.91
N MET A 307 13.70 -12.39 6.22
CA MET A 307 14.85 -13.30 6.32
C MET A 307 15.42 -13.36 7.75
N SER A 308 16.26 -14.34 8.00
CA SER A 308 16.95 -14.47 9.30
C SER A 308 17.72 -13.19 9.67
N GLY A 309 17.55 -12.74 10.90
CA GLY A 309 18.15 -11.50 11.39
C GLY A 309 17.47 -10.20 10.94
N ALA A 310 16.37 -10.25 10.17
CA ALA A 310 15.61 -9.06 9.79
C ALA A 310 14.84 -8.40 10.93
N GLY A 311 14.62 -9.12 12.04
CA GLY A 311 13.90 -8.59 13.22
C GLY A 311 12.49 -9.19 13.39
N LYS A 312 12.16 -10.31 12.73
CA LYS A 312 10.85 -10.98 12.81
C LYS A 312 10.40 -11.23 14.25
N SER A 313 11.25 -11.85 15.08
CA SER A 313 10.92 -12.14 16.49
C SER A 313 10.68 -10.87 17.33
N VAL A 314 11.36 -9.75 17.01
CA VAL A 314 11.12 -8.46 17.66
C VAL A 314 9.76 -7.90 17.24
N ALA A 315 9.43 -7.95 15.96
CA ALA A 315 8.14 -7.50 15.45
C ALA A 315 6.99 -8.31 16.07
N LEU A 316 7.15 -9.63 16.16
CA LEU A 316 6.16 -10.49 16.82
C LEU A 316 5.98 -10.16 18.31
N ARG A 317 7.07 -9.89 19.05
CA ARG A 317 6.97 -9.46 20.45
C ARG A 317 6.12 -8.21 20.60
N VAL A 318 6.33 -7.22 19.75
CA VAL A 318 5.55 -5.98 19.76
C VAL A 318 4.09 -6.23 19.45
N LEU A 319 3.79 -7.05 18.44
CA LEU A 319 2.43 -7.42 18.05
C LEU A 319 1.71 -8.18 19.17
N PHE A 320 2.39 -9.13 19.83
CA PHE A 320 1.82 -9.91 20.93
C PHE A 320 1.55 -9.02 22.15
N ALA A 321 2.53 -8.18 22.54
CA ALA A 321 2.33 -7.24 23.62
C ALA A 321 1.19 -6.25 23.33
N LYS A 322 1.06 -5.79 22.08
CA LYS A 322 -0.05 -4.95 21.65
C LYS A 322 -1.38 -5.68 21.77
N ALA A 323 -1.50 -6.89 21.25
CA ALA A 323 -2.72 -7.69 21.33
C ALA A 323 -3.16 -7.93 22.79
N LEU A 324 -2.21 -8.22 23.68
CA LEU A 324 -2.46 -8.45 25.10
C LEU A 324 -2.92 -7.19 25.87
N ARG A 325 -2.73 -5.96 25.36
CA ARG A 325 -3.28 -4.75 25.99
C ARG A 325 -4.80 -4.67 25.92
N ARG A 326 -5.40 -5.33 24.94
CA ARG A 326 -6.85 -5.32 24.78
C ARG A 326 -7.49 -6.21 25.85
N LYS A 327 -8.55 -5.70 26.49
CA LYS A 327 -9.31 -6.45 27.48
C LYS A 327 -9.84 -7.76 26.89
N HIS A 328 -9.92 -8.80 27.71
CA HIS A 328 -10.45 -10.10 27.31
C HIS A 328 -9.77 -10.64 26.05
N THR A 329 -8.44 -10.54 25.99
CA THR A 329 -7.64 -11.11 24.90
C THR A 329 -6.61 -12.07 25.49
N VAL A 330 -6.50 -13.23 24.87
CA VAL A 330 -5.53 -14.28 25.18
C VAL A 330 -4.69 -14.59 23.94
N LEU A 331 -3.48 -15.09 24.16
CA LEU A 331 -2.53 -15.43 23.11
C LEU A 331 -2.26 -16.93 23.13
N GLY A 332 -2.31 -17.55 21.96
CA GLY A 332 -1.83 -18.91 21.71
C GLY A 332 -0.70 -18.85 20.67
N ILE A 333 0.42 -19.48 20.96
CA ILE A 333 1.62 -19.48 20.13
C ILE A 333 1.91 -20.91 19.69
N ILE A 334 2.07 -21.10 18.39
CA ILE A 334 2.58 -22.32 17.76
C ILE A 334 4.02 -22.04 17.36
N ASP A 335 4.96 -22.70 18.03
CA ASP A 335 6.40 -22.48 17.82
C ASP A 335 7.19 -23.79 17.96
N LEU A 336 7.62 -24.33 16.85
CA LEU A 336 8.44 -25.55 16.77
C LEU A 336 9.92 -25.31 17.12
N LYS A 337 10.34 -24.04 17.36
CA LYS A 337 11.76 -23.66 17.62
C LYS A 337 12.09 -23.36 19.09
N VAL A 338 11.20 -23.59 20.02
CA VAL A 338 11.45 -23.36 21.47
C VAL A 338 11.60 -21.88 21.91
N GLU A 339 11.62 -20.90 21.02
CA GLU A 339 11.62 -19.48 21.42
C GLU A 339 10.31 -19.06 22.11
N GLY A 340 9.22 -19.75 21.82
CA GLY A 340 7.90 -19.55 22.44
C GLY A 340 7.87 -19.74 23.93
N ALA A 341 8.78 -20.51 24.50
CA ALA A 341 8.89 -20.71 25.96
C ALA A 341 9.01 -19.38 26.74
N LEU A 342 9.54 -18.33 26.10
CA LEU A 342 9.58 -16.96 26.65
C LEU A 342 8.20 -16.43 27.03
N TRP A 343 7.13 -16.92 26.38
CA TRP A 343 5.76 -16.45 26.55
C TRP A 343 4.90 -17.33 27.47
N SER A 344 5.42 -18.44 27.98
CA SER A 344 4.67 -19.43 28.76
C SER A 344 3.95 -18.87 29.99
N HIS A 345 4.41 -17.74 30.54
CA HIS A 345 3.77 -17.05 31.67
C HIS A 345 2.56 -16.18 31.25
N THR A 346 2.40 -15.87 29.96
CA THR A 346 1.31 -14.99 29.46
C THR A 346 0.48 -15.60 28.35
N ALA A 347 0.93 -16.71 27.76
CA ALA A 347 0.33 -17.34 26.61
C ALA A 347 0.28 -18.86 26.73
N ARG A 348 -0.61 -19.49 25.97
CA ARG A 348 -0.50 -20.92 25.67
C ARG A 348 0.55 -21.10 24.59
N VAL A 349 1.53 -21.95 24.83
CA VAL A 349 2.58 -22.26 23.85
C VAL A 349 2.54 -23.74 23.55
N GLU A 350 2.44 -24.09 22.26
CA GLU A 350 2.48 -25.46 21.77
C GLU A 350 3.67 -25.62 20.83
N SER A 351 4.54 -26.58 21.11
CA SER A 351 5.77 -26.83 20.36
C SER A 351 5.88 -28.24 19.80
N GLU A 352 5.05 -29.17 20.32
CA GLU A 352 5.02 -30.56 19.87
C GLU A 352 3.89 -30.78 18.87
N PRO A 353 4.10 -31.57 17.80
CA PRO A 353 3.10 -31.83 16.77
C PRO A 353 1.71 -32.21 17.31
N ASP A 354 1.63 -33.20 18.19
CA ASP A 354 0.35 -33.65 18.79
C ASP A 354 -0.35 -32.51 19.57
N GLY A 355 0.44 -31.69 20.28
CA GLY A 355 -0.06 -30.53 21.02
C GLY A 355 -0.62 -29.47 20.09
N ILE A 356 0.06 -29.23 18.96
CA ILE A 356 -0.35 -28.27 17.94
C ILE A 356 -1.65 -28.72 17.26
N GLU A 357 -1.74 -30.00 16.86
CA GLU A 357 -2.95 -30.55 16.26
C GLU A 357 -4.14 -30.44 17.22
N HIS A 358 -3.94 -30.82 18.47
CA HIS A 358 -4.97 -30.70 19.48
C HIS A 358 -5.41 -29.25 19.69
N PHE A 359 -4.47 -28.32 19.78
CA PHE A 359 -4.76 -26.90 19.94
C PHE A 359 -5.56 -26.34 18.74
N VAL A 360 -5.17 -26.68 17.51
CA VAL A 360 -5.90 -26.24 16.32
C VAL A 360 -7.30 -26.84 16.27
N ALA A 361 -7.47 -28.10 16.68
CA ALA A 361 -8.78 -28.73 16.79
C ALA A 361 -9.66 -28.00 17.81
N GLU A 362 -9.15 -27.69 19.01
CA GLU A 362 -9.86 -26.89 20.02
C GLU A 362 -10.31 -25.53 19.49
N LEU A 363 -9.45 -24.84 18.71
CA LEU A 363 -9.78 -23.56 18.09
C LEU A 363 -10.90 -23.65 17.05
N VAL A 364 -10.88 -24.71 16.23
CA VAL A 364 -11.94 -24.96 15.24
C VAL A 364 -13.28 -25.25 15.90
N GLU A 365 -13.27 -26.01 16.98
CA GLU A 365 -14.49 -26.29 17.75
C GLU A 365 -15.02 -25.04 18.47
N GLU A 366 -14.12 -24.25 19.09
CA GLU A 366 -14.48 -22.97 19.71
C GLU A 366 -15.09 -22.01 18.69
N MET A 367 -14.49 -21.92 17.50
CA MET A 367 -15.04 -21.12 16.40
C MET A 367 -16.46 -21.55 16.03
N ARG A 368 -16.69 -22.86 15.85
CA ARG A 368 -18.01 -23.43 15.49
C ARG A 368 -19.04 -23.13 16.55
N GLU A 369 -18.66 -23.28 17.81
CA GLU A 369 -19.55 -23.02 18.95
C GLU A 369 -19.92 -21.53 19.02
N ARG A 370 -18.94 -20.61 18.87
CA ARG A 370 -19.21 -19.17 18.80
C ARG A 370 -20.13 -18.81 17.63
N GLU A 371 -19.88 -19.36 16.44
CA GLU A 371 -20.76 -19.17 15.27
C GLU A 371 -22.20 -19.66 15.55
N SER A 372 -22.36 -20.78 16.26
CA SER A 372 -23.68 -21.27 16.63
C SER A 372 -24.41 -20.34 17.59
N ILE A 373 -23.71 -19.85 18.62
CA ILE A 373 -24.25 -18.90 19.61
C ILE A 373 -24.59 -17.57 18.90
N MET A 374 -23.69 -17.03 18.06
CA MET A 374 -23.93 -15.81 17.31
C MET A 374 -25.17 -15.92 16.43
N ARG A 375 -25.35 -17.07 15.75
CA ARG A 375 -26.54 -17.32 14.92
C ARG A 375 -27.80 -17.37 15.75
N ALA A 376 -27.77 -18.06 16.90
CA ALA A 376 -28.91 -18.15 17.80
C ALA A 376 -29.32 -16.81 18.41
N GLN A 377 -28.35 -15.92 18.62
CA GLN A 377 -28.55 -14.59 19.21
C GLN A 377 -28.61 -13.47 18.19
N SER A 378 -28.56 -13.77 16.89
CA SER A 378 -28.53 -12.78 15.79
C SER A 378 -27.41 -11.74 15.94
N LEU A 379 -26.22 -12.15 16.36
CA LEU A 379 -25.05 -11.31 16.52
C LEU A 379 -24.19 -11.35 15.25
N ASP A 380 -23.79 -10.18 14.75
CA ASP A 380 -22.88 -10.06 13.61
C ASP A 380 -21.43 -10.38 13.99
N LYS A 381 -21.08 -10.16 15.27
CA LYS A 381 -19.73 -10.31 15.77
C LYS A 381 -19.73 -10.80 17.22
N TRP A 382 -18.77 -11.66 17.55
CA TRP A 382 -18.53 -12.12 18.91
C TRP A 382 -18.10 -10.97 19.82
N VAL A 383 -18.66 -10.93 21.03
CA VAL A 383 -18.24 -9.97 22.07
C VAL A 383 -17.36 -10.71 23.07
N PRO A 384 -16.06 -10.42 23.12
CA PRO A 384 -15.15 -11.09 24.06
C PRO A 384 -15.50 -10.80 25.52
N THR A 385 -15.52 -11.84 26.34
CA THR A 385 -15.67 -11.77 27.80
C THR A 385 -14.45 -12.37 28.50
N GLU A 386 -14.42 -12.35 29.80
CA GLU A 386 -13.33 -12.95 30.56
C GLU A 386 -13.34 -14.48 30.43
N GLU A 387 -14.51 -15.10 30.42
CA GLU A 387 -14.67 -16.55 30.25
C GLU A 387 -14.41 -16.99 28.80
N ARG A 388 -14.84 -16.20 27.86
CA ARG A 388 -14.69 -16.47 26.41
C ARG A 388 -14.01 -15.32 25.69
N PRO A 389 -12.69 -15.17 25.90
CA PRO A 389 -11.92 -14.03 25.40
C PRO A 389 -11.70 -14.09 23.90
N ARG A 390 -11.26 -12.96 23.33
CA ARG A 390 -10.63 -12.97 22.01
C ARG A 390 -9.40 -13.86 22.06
N ILE A 391 -9.17 -14.64 21.01
CA ILE A 391 -8.01 -15.52 20.89
C ILE A 391 -7.15 -15.02 19.73
N VAL A 392 -5.93 -14.64 20.01
CA VAL A 392 -4.92 -14.38 18.98
C VAL A 392 -4.04 -15.62 18.87
N VAL A 393 -4.05 -16.23 17.68
CA VAL A 393 -3.25 -17.42 17.39
C VAL A 393 -2.07 -17.00 16.52
N ALA A 394 -0.87 -17.22 17.00
CA ALA A 394 0.36 -16.84 16.32
C ALA A 394 1.17 -18.07 15.92
N ILE A 395 1.57 -18.13 14.65
CA ILE A 395 2.52 -19.11 14.11
C ILE A 395 3.84 -18.40 13.90
N ASP A 396 4.92 -18.83 14.60
CA ASP A 396 6.23 -18.19 14.49
C ASP A 396 6.94 -18.53 13.18
N GLU A 397 6.80 -19.80 12.70
CA GLU A 397 7.42 -20.20 11.42
C GLU A 397 6.49 -21.10 10.61
N GLY A 398 5.84 -20.51 9.62
CA GLY A 398 4.89 -21.21 8.76
C GLY A 398 5.52 -22.32 7.92
N ALA A 399 6.79 -22.18 7.52
CA ALA A 399 7.48 -23.20 6.73
C ALA A 399 7.68 -24.49 7.52
N GLU A 400 8.00 -24.40 8.79
CA GLU A 400 8.17 -25.56 9.67
C GLU A 400 6.81 -26.20 9.97
N LEU A 401 5.81 -25.37 10.31
CA LEU A 401 4.47 -25.87 10.56
C LEU A 401 3.89 -26.64 9.37
N ILE A 402 4.04 -26.13 8.15
CA ILE A 402 3.55 -26.80 6.94
C ILE A 402 4.30 -28.11 6.68
N SER A 403 5.61 -28.17 7.00
CA SER A 403 6.41 -29.38 6.74
C SER A 403 6.25 -30.46 7.80
N GLU A 404 6.02 -30.10 9.05
CA GLU A 404 6.04 -31.02 10.18
C GLU A 404 4.65 -31.39 10.71
N VAL A 405 3.64 -30.53 10.52
CA VAL A 405 2.27 -30.73 11.05
C VAL A 405 1.24 -30.38 9.97
N GLU A 406 1.32 -31.03 8.80
CA GLU A 406 0.44 -30.73 7.65
C GLU A 406 -1.05 -30.92 7.96
N GLU A 407 -1.39 -31.83 8.86
CA GLU A 407 -2.75 -32.17 9.26
C GLU A 407 -3.50 -30.96 9.85
N CYS A 408 -2.80 -30.10 10.59
CA CYS A 408 -3.41 -28.92 11.20
C CYS A 408 -3.76 -27.81 10.19
N ILE A 409 -3.16 -27.82 8.98
CA ILE A 409 -3.36 -26.77 7.97
C ILE A 409 -4.82 -26.64 7.54
N THR A 410 -5.56 -27.72 7.46
CA THR A 410 -6.99 -27.69 7.12
C THR A 410 -7.80 -26.93 8.18
N GLY A 411 -7.50 -27.13 9.46
CA GLY A 411 -8.10 -26.38 10.57
C GLY A 411 -7.74 -24.88 10.49
N LEU A 412 -6.48 -24.56 10.26
CA LEU A 412 -5.99 -23.19 10.12
C LEU A 412 -6.58 -22.46 8.91
N ARG A 413 -6.79 -23.14 7.77
CA ARG A 413 -7.53 -22.59 6.61
C ARG A 413 -8.97 -22.23 6.99
N SER A 414 -9.64 -23.07 7.79
CA SER A 414 -11.00 -22.79 8.27
C SER A 414 -11.02 -21.56 9.17
N ILE A 415 -10.09 -21.48 10.13
CA ILE A 415 -9.92 -20.33 11.02
C ILE A 415 -9.63 -19.06 10.21
N ALA A 416 -8.69 -19.10 9.29
CA ALA A 416 -8.33 -17.94 8.46
C ALA A 416 -9.52 -17.37 7.69
N ARG A 417 -10.40 -18.24 7.17
CA ARG A 417 -11.57 -17.81 6.38
C ARG A 417 -12.74 -17.32 7.21
N ARG A 418 -13.01 -17.94 8.37
CA ARG A 418 -14.30 -17.83 9.07
C ARG A 418 -14.21 -17.17 10.44
N ALA A 419 -13.07 -17.27 11.11
CA ALA A 419 -12.99 -16.97 12.54
C ALA A 419 -12.94 -15.47 12.91
N ARG A 420 -12.90 -14.55 11.91
CA ARG A 420 -12.82 -13.09 12.18
C ARG A 420 -14.02 -12.58 12.98
N SER A 421 -15.23 -12.95 12.60
CA SER A 421 -16.44 -12.59 13.34
C SER A 421 -16.51 -13.26 14.71
N ALA A 422 -15.94 -14.46 14.85
CA ALA A 422 -15.82 -15.18 16.10
C ALA A 422 -14.70 -14.68 17.03
N GLU A 423 -14.00 -13.61 16.65
CA GLU A 423 -12.87 -13.01 17.41
C GLU A 423 -11.75 -14.01 17.71
N ILE A 424 -11.44 -14.89 16.74
CA ILE A 424 -10.23 -15.72 16.69
C ILE A 424 -9.39 -15.21 15.54
N VAL A 425 -8.27 -14.60 15.86
CA VAL A 425 -7.41 -13.82 14.95
C VAL A 425 -6.12 -14.58 14.69
N LEU A 426 -5.71 -14.69 13.41
CA LEU A 426 -4.52 -15.42 13.01
C LEU A 426 -3.37 -14.47 12.70
N TYR A 427 -2.22 -14.66 13.35
CA TYR A 427 -0.93 -14.08 13.01
C TYR A 427 -0.04 -15.16 12.44
N TRP A 428 0.41 -14.97 11.22
CA TRP A 428 1.25 -15.91 10.51
C TRP A 428 2.62 -15.31 10.26
N ALA A 429 3.68 -15.95 10.76
CA ALA A 429 5.02 -15.49 10.47
C ALA A 429 5.85 -16.54 9.73
N THR A 430 6.78 -16.09 8.89
CA THR A 430 7.67 -16.98 8.14
C THR A 430 8.94 -16.28 7.69
N GLN A 431 10.02 -17.04 7.59
CA GLN A 431 11.26 -16.60 6.94
C GLN A 431 11.28 -16.89 5.45
N LYS A 432 10.40 -17.78 4.98
CA LYS A 432 10.29 -18.19 3.57
C LYS A 432 8.90 -17.87 3.03
N PRO A 433 8.64 -16.63 2.60
CA PRO A 433 7.31 -16.23 2.12
C PRO A 433 7.04 -16.73 0.70
N THR A 434 7.21 -18.04 0.47
CA THR A 434 6.91 -18.72 -0.79
C THR A 434 5.62 -19.53 -0.65
N VAL A 435 4.80 -19.53 -1.68
CA VAL A 435 3.50 -20.23 -1.73
C VAL A 435 3.63 -21.60 -2.38
N THR A 436 4.68 -21.81 -3.18
CA THR A 436 4.92 -23.03 -3.98
C THR A 436 6.29 -23.61 -3.69
N GLY A 437 6.46 -24.88 -4.02
CA GLY A 437 7.73 -25.60 -3.87
C GLY A 437 7.93 -26.26 -2.51
N SER A 438 9.03 -27.02 -2.39
CA SER A 438 9.46 -27.63 -1.13
C SER A 438 9.93 -26.55 -0.16
N GLY A 439 9.43 -26.59 1.09
CA GLY A 439 9.74 -25.62 2.12
C GLY A 439 9.00 -24.28 1.95
N ARG A 440 7.81 -24.30 1.30
CA ARG A 440 6.89 -23.15 1.29
C ARG A 440 6.55 -22.72 2.71
N GLY A 441 6.60 -21.43 2.98
CA GLY A 441 6.26 -20.87 4.30
C GLY A 441 4.87 -20.23 4.35
N LEU A 442 4.15 -20.23 3.21
CA LEU A 442 2.79 -19.73 3.09
C LEU A 442 1.87 -20.77 2.47
N ASP A 443 0.69 -20.88 3.03
CA ASP A 443 -0.43 -21.56 2.38
C ASP A 443 -1.24 -20.53 1.58
N SER A 444 -1.57 -20.83 0.31
CA SER A 444 -2.25 -19.89 -0.58
C SER A 444 -3.63 -19.47 -0.07
N ALA A 445 -4.38 -20.41 0.51
CA ALA A 445 -5.72 -20.12 1.03
C ALA A 445 -5.69 -19.30 2.33
N ILE A 446 -4.64 -19.47 3.15
CA ILE A 446 -4.41 -18.67 4.36
C ILE A 446 -3.90 -17.29 3.98
N SER A 447 -2.88 -17.18 3.12
CA SER A 447 -2.24 -15.90 2.77
C SER A 447 -3.22 -14.89 2.18
N MET A 448 -4.18 -15.34 1.36
CA MET A 448 -5.25 -14.48 0.83
C MET A 448 -6.17 -13.90 1.91
N GLN A 449 -6.16 -14.45 3.12
CA GLN A 449 -6.99 -13.97 4.22
C GLN A 449 -6.24 -13.04 5.18
N LEU A 450 -4.91 -12.92 5.05
CA LEU A 450 -4.09 -12.07 5.91
C LEU A 450 -4.13 -10.63 5.38
N THR A 451 -4.93 -9.78 6.03
CA THR A 451 -5.26 -8.43 5.57
C THR A 451 -4.19 -7.39 5.89
N THR A 452 -3.43 -7.61 6.94
CA THR A 452 -2.28 -6.77 7.32
C THR A 452 -0.99 -7.51 7.02
N GLN A 453 -0.13 -6.91 6.21
CA GLN A 453 1.10 -7.50 5.73
C GLN A 453 2.29 -6.67 6.23
N ILE A 454 3.20 -7.31 6.94
CA ILE A 454 4.43 -6.72 7.48
C ILE A 454 5.61 -7.45 6.85
N ALA A 455 6.26 -6.80 5.90
CA ALA A 455 7.48 -7.31 5.28
C ALA A 455 8.69 -6.64 5.91
N LEU A 456 9.49 -7.42 6.64
CA LEU A 456 10.85 -7.03 6.99
C LEU A 456 11.77 -7.29 5.79
N ALA A 457 13.11 -7.12 5.94
CA ALA A 457 14.04 -7.41 4.87
C ALA A 457 13.86 -8.83 4.31
N VAL A 458 13.68 -8.94 3.01
CA VAL A 458 13.56 -10.20 2.26
C VAL A 458 14.63 -10.27 1.18
N PRO A 459 14.98 -11.48 0.64
CA PRO A 459 16.08 -11.63 -0.30
C PRO A 459 15.84 -11.05 -1.68
N SER A 460 14.60 -10.96 -2.14
CA SER A 460 14.30 -10.60 -3.54
C SER A 460 12.96 -9.91 -3.74
N PRO A 461 12.75 -9.25 -4.91
CA PRO A 461 11.46 -8.67 -5.29
C PRO A 461 10.33 -9.70 -5.40
N VAL A 462 10.66 -10.99 -5.60
CA VAL A 462 9.65 -12.06 -5.65
C VAL A 462 9.03 -12.26 -4.27
N GLU A 463 9.86 -12.37 -3.23
CA GLU A 463 9.37 -12.49 -1.86
C GLU A 463 8.61 -11.22 -1.43
N THR A 464 9.06 -10.04 -1.84
CA THR A 464 8.30 -8.79 -1.61
C THR A 464 6.89 -8.90 -2.18
N ARG A 465 6.71 -9.37 -3.42
CA ARG A 465 5.38 -9.56 -4.00
C ARG A 465 4.57 -10.64 -3.30
N ASN A 466 5.20 -11.73 -2.91
CA ASN A 466 4.52 -12.81 -2.17
C ASN A 466 3.95 -12.33 -0.82
N VAL A 467 4.62 -11.38 -0.17
CA VAL A 467 4.19 -10.81 1.12
C VAL A 467 3.21 -9.67 0.93
N LEU A 468 3.57 -8.68 0.12
CA LEU A 468 2.85 -7.40 0.01
C LEU A 468 1.88 -7.33 -1.16
N GLY A 469 1.80 -8.39 -1.99
CA GLY A 469 0.92 -8.48 -3.16
C GLY A 469 1.64 -8.23 -4.48
N GLU A 470 1.08 -8.74 -5.57
CA GLU A 470 1.68 -8.75 -6.91
C GLU A 470 2.01 -7.35 -7.44
N ASP A 471 1.23 -6.34 -7.07
CA ASP A 471 1.42 -4.95 -7.48
C ASP A 471 2.40 -4.17 -6.60
N ALA A 472 2.94 -4.80 -5.55
CA ALA A 472 3.75 -4.13 -4.54
C ALA A 472 4.95 -3.39 -5.15
N THR A 473 5.80 -4.06 -5.89
CA THR A 473 7.00 -3.47 -6.49
C THR A 473 6.69 -2.35 -7.48
N LEU A 474 5.57 -2.46 -8.23
CA LEU A 474 5.11 -1.41 -9.13
C LEU A 474 4.64 -0.14 -8.39
N LYS A 475 4.21 -0.30 -7.15
CA LYS A 475 3.77 0.79 -6.27
C LYS A 475 4.86 1.30 -5.33
N GLY A 476 6.10 0.88 -5.52
CA GLY A 476 7.26 1.34 -4.74
C GLY A 476 7.48 0.60 -3.42
N TRP A 477 6.80 -0.54 -3.20
CA TRP A 477 7.00 -1.40 -2.05
C TRP A 477 8.17 -2.36 -2.31
N HIS A 478 9.36 -2.06 -1.79
CA HIS A 478 10.60 -2.79 -2.00
C HIS A 478 11.17 -3.26 -0.67
N ALA A 479 10.70 -4.42 -0.19
CA ALA A 479 11.18 -4.98 1.07
C ALA A 479 12.58 -5.62 0.93
N GLU A 480 12.98 -5.97 -0.28
CA GLU A 480 14.33 -6.41 -0.63
C GLU A 480 15.40 -5.34 -0.40
N ASP A 481 15.02 -4.06 -0.45
CA ASP A 481 15.93 -2.94 -0.21
C ASP A 481 16.02 -2.55 1.28
N LEU A 482 15.26 -3.21 2.15
CA LEU A 482 15.29 -2.91 3.58
C LEU A 482 16.59 -3.41 4.22
N GLN A 483 17.15 -2.61 5.11
CA GLN A 483 18.21 -3.06 6.00
C GLN A 483 17.67 -4.06 7.03
N LYS A 484 18.52 -4.97 7.49
CA LYS A 484 18.21 -5.84 8.63
C LYS A 484 18.09 -5.02 9.92
N GLY A 485 17.49 -5.61 10.96
CA GLY A 485 17.42 -4.99 12.27
C GLY A 485 16.16 -4.14 12.50
N GLY A 486 14.98 -4.67 12.17
CA GLY A 486 13.70 -4.09 12.53
C GLY A 486 13.20 -2.97 11.61
N TRP A 487 13.69 -2.96 10.36
CA TRP A 487 13.06 -2.21 9.29
C TRP A 487 11.94 -3.02 8.66
N ALA A 488 10.79 -2.43 8.46
CA ALA A 488 9.62 -3.09 7.88
C ALA A 488 8.87 -2.19 6.90
N LEU A 489 8.17 -2.80 5.97
CA LEU A 489 7.09 -2.19 5.21
C LEU A 489 5.77 -2.75 5.72
N VAL A 490 4.80 -1.89 5.97
CA VAL A 490 3.49 -2.27 6.51
C VAL A 490 2.41 -1.88 5.51
N ARG A 491 1.73 -2.87 4.97
CA ARG A 491 0.61 -2.68 4.05
C ARG A 491 -0.66 -3.27 4.67
N VAL A 492 -1.72 -2.48 4.70
CA VAL A 492 -3.05 -2.92 5.12
C VAL A 492 -3.94 -2.95 3.90
N GLN A 493 -4.66 -4.06 3.69
CA GLN A 493 -5.53 -4.21 2.53
C GLN A 493 -6.70 -3.24 2.62
N GLY A 494 -6.89 -2.45 1.55
CA GLY A 494 -7.93 -1.42 1.50
C GLY A 494 -7.50 -0.05 2.03
N GLU A 495 -6.29 0.09 2.57
CA GLU A 495 -5.71 1.38 2.93
C GLU A 495 -4.72 1.85 1.86
N ASP A 496 -4.81 3.14 1.49
CA ASP A 496 -3.87 3.78 0.58
C ASP A 496 -2.70 4.39 1.37
N ARG A 497 -1.78 3.52 1.78
CA ARG A 497 -0.60 3.92 2.53
C ARG A 497 0.60 4.08 1.62
N THR A 498 1.41 5.11 1.86
CA THR A 498 2.70 5.28 1.18
C THR A 498 3.69 4.19 1.63
N PRO A 499 4.55 3.68 0.71
CA PRO A 499 5.52 2.62 1.03
C PRO A 499 6.72 3.14 1.84
N ASN A 500 6.46 3.93 2.89
CA ASN A 500 7.51 4.40 3.78
C ASN A 500 7.99 3.27 4.69
N PRO A 501 9.29 3.15 4.96
CA PRO A 501 9.79 2.20 5.92
C PRO A 501 9.33 2.53 7.34
N VAL A 502 9.07 1.49 8.10
CA VAL A 502 8.72 1.55 9.51
C VAL A 502 9.89 1.03 10.33
N ARG A 503 10.27 1.75 11.35
CA ARG A 503 11.18 1.28 12.39
C ARG A 503 10.35 0.67 13.51
N VAL A 504 10.40 -0.66 13.61
CA VAL A 504 9.66 -1.43 14.63
C VAL A 504 10.23 -1.13 16.01
N TRP A 505 9.36 -1.02 17.03
CA TRP A 505 9.80 -0.85 18.42
C TRP A 505 10.75 -1.97 18.83
N TYR A 506 11.81 -1.63 19.51
CA TYR A 506 12.79 -2.60 19.99
C TYR A 506 12.36 -3.16 21.35
N MET A 507 11.64 -4.28 21.31
CA MET A 507 11.19 -5.01 22.49
C MET A 507 12.13 -6.18 22.80
N THR A 508 12.84 -6.09 23.91
CA THR A 508 13.80 -7.12 24.35
C THR A 508 13.10 -8.32 25.01
N LYS A 509 13.84 -9.38 25.28
CA LYS A 509 13.33 -10.56 26.03
C LYS A 509 12.96 -10.18 27.47
N GLU A 510 13.69 -9.25 28.07
CA GLU A 510 13.43 -8.73 29.42
C GLU A 510 12.09 -8.01 29.50
N HIS A 511 11.75 -7.22 28.48
CA HIS A 511 10.43 -6.59 28.38
C HIS A 511 9.30 -7.61 28.32
N VAL A 512 9.50 -8.76 27.64
CA VAL A 512 8.50 -9.83 27.61
C VAL A 512 8.33 -10.46 29.00
N LYS A 513 9.45 -10.78 29.68
CA LYS A 513 9.42 -11.36 31.05
C LYS A 513 8.75 -10.44 32.06
N ALA A 514 8.81 -9.12 31.84
CA ALA A 514 8.18 -8.12 32.71
C ALA A 514 6.66 -7.97 32.47
N LEU A 515 6.10 -8.59 31.44
CA LEU A 515 4.66 -8.56 31.21
C LEU A 515 3.91 -9.32 32.33
N PRO A 516 2.70 -8.87 32.70
CA PRO A 516 1.89 -9.56 33.69
C PRO A 516 1.59 -11.00 33.30
N ALA A 517 1.71 -11.92 34.22
CA ALA A 517 1.29 -13.31 34.02
C ALA A 517 -0.21 -13.40 33.73
N ARG A 518 -0.58 -14.29 32.82
CA ARG A 518 -1.98 -14.53 32.44
C ARG A 518 -2.27 -16.03 32.37
N LYS A 519 -3.51 -16.40 32.66
CA LYS A 519 -3.96 -17.79 32.49
C LYS A 519 -3.90 -18.17 31.01
N ALA A 520 -3.23 -19.24 30.68
CA ALA A 520 -3.20 -19.80 29.35
C ALA A 520 -4.62 -20.25 28.96
N TRP A 521 -5.04 -19.85 27.77
CA TRP A 521 -6.35 -20.27 27.26
C TRP A 521 -6.35 -21.77 26.98
N ARG A 522 -7.36 -22.44 27.48
CA ARG A 522 -7.72 -23.79 27.10
C ARG A 522 -9.23 -23.80 26.92
N ARG A 523 -9.68 -24.50 25.90
CA ARG A 523 -11.11 -24.64 25.72
C ARG A 523 -11.68 -25.35 26.94
N GLU A 524 -12.56 -24.70 27.69
CA GLU A 524 -13.35 -25.36 28.67
C GLU A 524 -14.34 -26.27 27.91
N ILE A 525 -13.97 -27.50 27.72
CA ILE A 525 -14.92 -28.50 27.27
C ILE A 525 -15.98 -28.49 28.35
N ALA A 526 -17.21 -28.10 28.00
CA ALA A 526 -18.32 -28.22 28.93
C ALA A 526 -18.26 -29.63 29.51
N THR A 527 -17.95 -29.71 30.79
CA THR A 527 -17.72 -30.97 31.53
C THR A 527 -18.89 -31.93 31.42
N GLN A 528 -20.04 -31.44 30.95
CA GLN A 528 -21.20 -32.25 30.64
C GLN A 528 -21.00 -33.35 29.58
N ASN A 529 -19.98 -33.20 28.67
CA ASN A 529 -19.73 -34.25 27.66
C ASN A 529 -18.44 -35.06 27.89
N ARG A 530 -17.58 -34.71 28.86
CA ARG A 530 -16.38 -35.51 29.20
C ARG A 530 -16.62 -36.56 30.27
N GLU A 531 -17.64 -36.39 31.09
CA GLU A 531 -18.02 -37.40 32.11
C GLU A 531 -19.05 -38.44 31.64
N GLN A 532 -19.70 -38.20 30.51
CA GLN A 532 -20.47 -39.29 29.89
C GLN A 532 -19.49 -40.21 29.16
N SER A 533 -19.14 -41.31 29.81
CA SER A 533 -18.35 -42.34 29.14
C SER A 533 -19.07 -42.78 27.87
N VAL A 534 -18.31 -43.22 26.85
CA VAL A 534 -18.94 -43.79 25.63
C VAL A 534 -20.03 -44.82 25.98
N LEU A 535 -19.86 -45.47 27.11
CA LEU A 535 -20.82 -46.42 27.70
C LEU A 535 -22.10 -45.72 28.19
N ASP A 536 -22.00 -44.54 28.79
CA ASP A 536 -23.16 -43.78 29.25
C ASP A 536 -23.98 -43.22 28.09
N VAL A 537 -23.30 -42.66 27.07
CA VAL A 537 -23.96 -42.20 25.84
C VAL A 537 -24.63 -43.36 25.11
N ALA A 538 -23.98 -44.54 25.06
CA ALA A 538 -24.55 -45.71 24.43
C ALA A 538 -25.80 -46.21 25.19
N LEU A 539 -25.78 -46.21 26.53
CA LEU A 539 -26.92 -46.56 27.37
C LEU A 539 -28.08 -45.56 27.19
N GLN A 540 -27.79 -44.27 27.15
CA GLN A 540 -28.78 -43.24 26.94
C GLN A 540 -29.45 -43.37 25.55
N LEU A 541 -28.66 -43.54 24.49
CA LEU A 541 -29.16 -43.72 23.13
C LEU A 541 -29.92 -45.04 22.92
N SER A 542 -29.67 -46.02 23.76
CA SER A 542 -30.40 -47.31 23.76
C SER A 542 -31.61 -47.33 24.66
N GLU A 543 -32.00 -46.22 25.30
CA GLU A 543 -33.18 -46.15 26.15
C GLU A 543 -34.48 -46.38 25.35
N GLY A 544 -35.28 -47.36 25.76
CA GLY A 544 -36.46 -47.78 25.02
C GLY A 544 -36.20 -48.69 23.80
N TYR A 545 -34.92 -49.06 23.56
CA TYR A 545 -34.48 -49.88 22.43
C TYR A 545 -33.68 -51.12 22.92
N ASN A 546 -33.55 -52.15 22.05
CA ASN A 546 -32.74 -53.33 22.35
C ASN A 546 -31.21 -53.08 22.26
N GLY A 547 -30.79 -51.89 21.81
CA GLY A 547 -29.40 -51.50 21.68
C GLY A 547 -29.22 -50.20 20.89
N VAL A 548 -27.98 -49.89 20.52
CA VAL A 548 -27.60 -48.72 19.74
C VAL A 548 -26.73 -49.14 18.55
N SER A 549 -26.96 -48.56 17.37
CA SER A 549 -26.10 -48.77 16.20
C SER A 549 -24.76 -48.02 16.35
N THR A 550 -23.67 -48.60 15.81
CA THR A 550 -22.39 -47.94 15.79
C THR A 550 -22.48 -46.56 15.13
N ALA A 551 -23.16 -46.46 13.98
CA ALA A 551 -23.35 -45.22 13.26
C ALA A 551 -24.11 -44.13 14.06
N ARG A 552 -25.13 -44.52 14.86
CA ARG A 552 -25.84 -43.58 15.73
C ARG A 552 -24.98 -43.10 16.89
N LEU A 553 -24.13 -43.99 17.39
CA LEU A 553 -23.20 -43.67 18.48
C LEU A 553 -22.03 -42.81 17.99
N SER A 554 -21.46 -43.09 16.81
CA SER A 554 -20.40 -42.28 16.21
C SER A 554 -20.87 -40.87 15.87
N ASN A 555 -22.10 -40.73 15.33
CA ASN A 555 -22.71 -39.42 15.07
C ASN A 555 -22.98 -38.64 16.37
N ALA A 556 -23.44 -39.28 17.42
CA ALA A 556 -23.73 -38.63 18.70
C ALA A 556 -22.45 -38.17 19.42
N LEU A 557 -21.37 -38.92 19.29
CA LEU A 557 -20.07 -38.61 19.86
C LEU A 557 -19.18 -37.72 18.95
N GLY A 558 -19.55 -37.54 17.67
CA GLY A 558 -18.78 -36.80 16.71
C GLY A 558 -17.46 -37.48 16.33
N VAL A 559 -17.36 -38.80 16.40
CA VAL A 559 -16.16 -39.60 16.17
C VAL A 559 -16.41 -40.67 15.10
N THR A 560 -15.33 -41.29 14.60
CA THR A 560 -15.43 -42.38 13.62
C THR A 560 -15.93 -43.70 14.26
N ASP A 561 -16.52 -44.60 13.45
CA ASP A 561 -16.93 -45.93 13.91
C ASP A 561 -15.75 -46.72 14.50
N ALA A 562 -14.54 -46.57 13.92
CA ALA A 562 -13.31 -47.18 14.41
C ALA A 562 -12.94 -46.71 15.82
N GLU A 563 -13.12 -45.42 16.07
CA GLU A 563 -12.84 -44.80 17.37
C GLU A 563 -13.91 -45.22 18.42
N VAL A 564 -15.18 -45.30 18.04
CA VAL A 564 -16.23 -45.91 18.90
C VAL A 564 -15.85 -47.33 19.32
N HIS A 565 -15.41 -48.14 18.35
CA HIS A 565 -14.97 -49.50 18.64
C HIS A 565 -13.77 -49.57 19.58
N ALA A 566 -12.78 -48.68 19.38
CA ALA A 566 -11.60 -48.57 20.25
C ALA A 566 -11.99 -48.20 21.69
N ARG A 567 -12.83 -47.20 21.86
CA ARG A 567 -13.34 -46.76 23.19
C ARG A 567 -14.23 -47.79 23.88
N MET A 568 -15.06 -48.53 23.16
CA MET A 568 -15.90 -49.60 23.72
C MET A 568 -15.06 -50.80 24.17
N ARG A 569 -13.95 -51.10 23.48
CA ARG A 569 -13.02 -52.15 23.89
C ARG A 569 -12.38 -51.90 25.26
N THR A 570 -12.21 -50.67 25.69
CA THR A 570 -11.69 -50.37 27.04
C THR A 570 -12.62 -50.83 28.14
N TYR A 571 -13.90 -51.01 27.83
CA TYR A 571 -14.92 -51.61 28.73
C TYR A 571 -15.11 -53.11 28.49
N GLY A 572 -14.25 -53.72 27.63
CA GLY A 572 -14.38 -55.13 27.28
C GLY A 572 -15.58 -55.46 26.38
N ILE A 573 -16.10 -54.48 25.65
CA ILE A 573 -17.28 -54.62 24.79
C ILE A 573 -16.86 -54.63 23.32
N ALA A 574 -17.23 -55.68 22.60
CA ALA A 574 -17.12 -55.77 21.16
C ALA A 574 -18.48 -55.52 20.49
N PRO A 575 -18.51 -54.94 19.27
CA PRO A 575 -19.75 -54.81 18.52
C PRO A 575 -20.31 -56.20 18.15
N GLU A 576 -21.63 -56.30 18.05
CA GLU A 576 -22.28 -57.53 17.58
C GLU A 576 -21.80 -57.89 16.16
N PRO A 577 -21.38 -59.11 15.89
CA PRO A 577 -20.86 -59.52 14.60
C PRO A 577 -21.89 -59.41 13.47
N ASN A 578 -23.17 -59.58 13.80
CA ASN A 578 -24.29 -59.50 12.87
C ASN A 578 -25.21 -58.33 13.21
N ALA A 579 -25.92 -57.82 12.21
CA ALA A 579 -26.95 -56.81 12.43
C ALA A 579 -28.11 -57.39 13.24
N PHE A 580 -28.55 -56.72 14.28
CA PHE A 580 -29.65 -57.10 15.14
C PHE A 580 -30.74 -56.02 15.17
N ALA A 581 -31.93 -56.36 15.58
CA ALA A 581 -33.07 -55.45 15.71
C ALA A 581 -32.82 -54.48 16.88
N ILE A 582 -32.56 -53.20 16.57
CA ILE A 582 -32.31 -52.14 17.55
C ILE A 582 -33.63 -51.60 18.10
N GLY A 583 -34.67 -51.50 17.25
CA GLY A 583 -36.01 -51.03 17.56
C GLY A 583 -37.05 -51.68 16.67
N THR A 584 -38.25 -51.11 16.61
CA THR A 584 -39.34 -51.61 15.76
C THR A 584 -38.99 -51.46 14.28
N GLY A 585 -38.42 -52.53 13.67
CA GLY A 585 -38.23 -52.69 12.24
C GLY A 585 -36.84 -52.37 11.69
N GLU A 586 -35.92 -51.81 12.48
CA GLU A 586 -34.57 -51.46 12.03
C GLU A 586 -33.52 -52.45 12.50
N LYS A 587 -32.75 -53.03 11.57
CA LYS A 587 -31.60 -53.90 11.90
C LYS A 587 -30.31 -53.17 11.56
N ALA A 588 -29.39 -53.04 12.54
CA ALA A 588 -28.08 -52.45 12.33
C ALA A 588 -27.01 -53.15 13.18
N ARG A 589 -25.73 -52.98 12.76
CA ARG A 589 -24.58 -53.39 13.58
C ARG A 589 -24.35 -52.38 14.70
N GLY A 590 -24.04 -52.88 15.90
CA GLY A 590 -23.82 -52.02 17.06
C GLY A 590 -23.69 -52.80 18.35
N TYR A 591 -24.21 -52.25 19.44
CA TYR A 591 -24.08 -52.76 20.81
C TYR A 591 -25.44 -53.00 21.43
N ARG A 592 -25.64 -54.22 21.99
CA ARG A 592 -26.90 -54.57 22.69
C ARG A 592 -26.97 -53.88 24.04
N ARG A 593 -28.14 -53.42 24.43
CA ARG A 593 -28.35 -52.72 25.68
C ARG A 593 -27.97 -53.60 26.89
N THR A 594 -28.30 -54.90 26.86
CA THR A 594 -27.94 -55.83 27.93
C THR A 594 -26.43 -55.95 28.14
N VAL A 595 -25.62 -55.88 27.05
CA VAL A 595 -24.16 -55.91 27.13
C VAL A 595 -23.62 -54.62 27.73
N LEU A 596 -24.21 -53.46 27.35
CA LEU A 596 -23.86 -52.15 27.88
C LEU A 596 -24.18 -52.03 29.37
N GLU A 597 -25.37 -52.50 29.81
CA GLU A 597 -25.80 -52.52 31.23
C GLU A 597 -24.90 -53.43 32.09
N ASN A 598 -24.55 -54.60 31.59
CA ASN A 598 -23.64 -55.53 32.28
C ASN A 598 -22.25 -54.92 32.43
N ALA A 599 -21.71 -54.20 31.41
CA ALA A 599 -20.44 -53.54 31.51
C ALA A 599 -20.47 -52.38 32.52
N LYS A 600 -21.58 -51.60 32.56
CA LYS A 600 -21.74 -50.52 33.54
C LYS A 600 -21.80 -51.04 34.98
N ASN A 601 -22.47 -52.16 35.19
CA ASN A 601 -22.56 -52.81 36.51
C ASN A 601 -21.16 -53.32 36.96
N ARG A 602 -20.31 -53.82 36.03
CA ARG A 602 -18.95 -54.27 36.36
C ARG A 602 -18.05 -53.07 36.75
N THR A 603 -18.19 -51.93 36.07
CA THR A 603 -17.43 -50.72 36.43
C THR A 603 -17.88 -50.13 37.77
N LYS A 604 -19.14 -50.23 38.18
CA LYS A 604 -19.62 -49.78 39.48
C LYS A 604 -19.23 -50.69 40.63
N GLY A 605 -18.91 -51.96 40.38
CA GLY A 605 -18.48 -52.90 41.40
C GLY A 605 -16.99 -52.93 41.70
N ASN A 606 -16.19 -52.19 40.90
CA ASN A 606 -14.74 -52.06 41.06
C ASN A 606 -14.28 -50.69 41.60
N THR A 607 -15.23 -49.81 41.96
CA THR A 607 -15.00 -48.57 42.71
C THR A 607 -15.55 -48.76 44.12
#